data_330a0bd58c949cae1cef818a436c3beb
#
_entry.id   330a0bd58c949cae1cef818a436c3beb
#
_cell.length_a   1.000
_cell.length_b   1.000
_cell.length_c   1.000
_cell.angle_alpha   90.00
_cell.angle_beta   90.00
_cell.angle_gamma   90.00
#
_symmetry.space_group_name_H-M   'P 1'
#
loop_
_entity.id
_entity.type
_entity.pdbx_description
1 polymer ?
#
loop_
_entity_poly.entity_id
_entity_poly.type
_entity_poly.pdbx_seq_one_letter_code
_entity_poly.pdbx_strand_id
1 'polypeptide(L)'
;ILTVVALGRLFEWFSLDVYPQALLLIMAGIVASSWWVPNAQPAPSTHRLASGGFLKQLASPGVLAFYASVALMQLSHGPYYTFLTLHLEHLGYSRGLIGLLWALGVVAEVLMFLSMSRILTRFTLRHVLMASFLLAALRWLLLGNFAEHLPVLLFAQILHAATFGSFHAAAIHFVQRSFGPGQQGQGQALYAALAGTGGALGALYSGYSWNVLGPNWTFSIASLAALAAAVMIATRMKEDRA
;
A
#
# COMPACT_ATOMS: atom_id res chain seq x y z
N ILE A 1 11.99 -2.67 -10.42
CA ILE A 1 11.69 -3.37 -11.68
C ILE A 1 12.92 -4.16 -12.12
N LEU A 2 14.08 -3.52 -12.38
CA LEU A 2 15.30 -4.20 -12.81
C LEU A 2 15.70 -5.35 -11.88
N THR A 3 15.63 -5.13 -10.58
CA THR A 3 15.94 -6.13 -9.55
C THR A 3 15.02 -7.35 -9.63
N VAL A 4 13.71 -7.14 -9.80
CA VAL A 4 12.73 -8.23 -9.90
C VAL A 4 12.95 -9.06 -11.16
N VAL A 5 13.21 -8.41 -12.29
CA VAL A 5 13.50 -9.10 -13.56
C VAL A 5 14.84 -9.84 -13.48
N ALA A 6 15.88 -9.22 -12.92
CA ALA A 6 17.19 -9.84 -12.76
C ALA A 6 17.14 -11.06 -11.81
N LEU A 7 16.46 -10.95 -10.68
CA LEU A 7 16.26 -12.06 -9.73
C LEU A 7 15.40 -13.17 -10.34
N GLY A 8 14.34 -12.84 -11.09
CA GLY A 8 13.53 -13.83 -11.79
C GLY A 8 14.38 -14.68 -12.75
N ARG A 9 15.24 -14.02 -13.54
CA ARG A 9 16.21 -14.72 -14.43
C ARG A 9 17.23 -15.53 -13.68
N LEU A 10 17.77 -14.98 -12.58
CA LEU A 10 18.74 -15.68 -11.75
C LEU A 10 18.16 -17.00 -11.20
N PHE A 11 16.90 -16.98 -10.73
CA PHE A 11 16.24 -18.17 -10.19
C PHE A 11 15.81 -19.20 -11.27
N GLU A 12 15.67 -18.78 -12.52
CA GLU A 12 15.52 -19.72 -13.63
C GLU A 12 16.81 -20.51 -13.88
N TRP A 13 17.99 -19.90 -13.67
CA TRP A 13 19.29 -20.52 -13.95
C TRP A 13 19.91 -21.26 -12.76
N PHE A 14 19.68 -20.79 -11.52
CA PHE A 14 20.40 -21.22 -10.33
C PHE A 14 19.50 -21.84 -9.24
N SER A 15 18.30 -22.20 -9.47
CA SER A 15 17.35 -22.66 -8.45
C SER A 15 17.06 -21.63 -7.32
N LEU A 16 16.08 -21.93 -6.48
CA LEU A 16 15.71 -21.07 -5.33
C LEU A 16 16.73 -21.13 -4.18
N ASP A 17 17.70 -22.05 -4.20
CA ASP A 17 18.71 -22.19 -3.14
C ASP A 17 19.64 -20.98 -3.04
N VAL A 18 19.77 -20.19 -4.13
CA VAL A 18 20.54 -18.94 -4.12
C VAL A 18 19.76 -17.73 -3.60
N TYR A 19 18.47 -17.89 -3.24
CA TYR A 19 17.63 -16.78 -2.76
C TYR A 19 18.20 -16.11 -1.49
N PRO A 20 18.64 -16.85 -0.44
CA PRO A 20 19.20 -16.22 0.76
C PRO A 20 20.46 -15.40 0.46
N GLN A 21 21.35 -15.91 -0.41
CA GLN A 21 22.58 -15.22 -0.80
C GLN A 21 22.30 -13.95 -1.60
N ALA A 22 21.35 -14.01 -2.56
CA ALA A 22 20.93 -12.85 -3.34
C ALA A 22 20.32 -11.77 -2.43
N LEU A 23 19.50 -12.17 -1.46
CA LEU A 23 18.91 -11.25 -0.47
C LEU A 23 19.99 -10.59 0.39
N LEU A 24 20.97 -11.36 0.90
CA LEU A 24 22.07 -10.83 1.69
C LEU A 24 22.93 -9.83 0.89
N LEU A 25 23.21 -10.10 -0.38
CA LEU A 25 23.95 -9.17 -1.25
C LEU A 25 23.18 -7.86 -1.47
N ILE A 26 21.88 -7.93 -1.70
CA ILE A 26 21.02 -6.72 -1.81
C ILE A 26 21.02 -5.94 -0.50
N MET A 27 20.85 -6.60 0.63
CA MET A 27 20.88 -5.95 1.95
C MET A 27 22.24 -5.29 2.23
N ALA A 28 23.35 -5.98 1.93
CA ALA A 28 24.69 -5.40 2.05
C ALA A 28 24.87 -4.17 1.15
N GLY A 29 24.34 -4.21 -0.08
CA GLY A 29 24.35 -3.07 -1.01
C GLY A 29 23.56 -1.87 -0.47
N ILE A 30 22.40 -2.11 0.16
CA ILE A 30 21.60 -1.07 0.81
C ILE A 30 22.37 -0.45 1.98
N VAL A 31 22.97 -1.26 2.84
CA VAL A 31 23.78 -0.79 3.97
C VAL A 31 24.98 0.00 3.45
N ALA A 32 25.72 -0.49 2.46
CA ALA A 32 26.85 0.22 1.88
C ALA A 32 26.44 1.57 1.26
N SER A 33 25.31 1.61 0.54
CA SER A 33 24.81 2.86 -0.06
C SER A 33 24.37 3.88 0.98
N SER A 34 23.93 3.44 2.17
CA SER A 34 23.54 4.37 3.23
C SER A 34 24.68 5.20 3.78
N TRP A 35 25.93 4.73 3.66
CA TRP A 35 27.12 5.51 4.07
C TRP A 35 27.39 6.73 3.18
N TRP A 36 26.88 6.75 1.95
CA TRP A 36 27.02 7.89 1.04
C TRP A 36 25.88 8.91 1.18
N VAL A 37 24.88 8.61 2.01
CA VAL A 37 23.79 9.56 2.28
C VAL A 37 24.33 10.67 3.19
N PRO A 38 24.32 11.94 2.77
CA PRO A 38 24.74 13.05 3.62
C PRO A 38 23.91 13.11 4.90
N ASN A 39 24.58 13.35 6.03
CA ASN A 39 23.86 13.58 7.29
C ASN A 39 22.92 14.77 7.14
N ALA A 40 21.64 14.56 7.37
CA ALA A 40 20.68 15.64 7.44
C ALA A 40 21.13 16.62 8.55
N GLN A 41 21.31 17.90 8.22
CA GLN A 41 21.55 18.91 9.24
C GLN A 41 20.32 18.92 10.17
N PRO A 42 20.49 18.85 11.50
CA PRO A 42 19.39 19.00 12.41
C PRO A 42 18.67 20.31 12.10
N ALA A 43 17.40 20.26 11.76
CA ALA A 43 16.60 21.48 11.68
C ALA A 43 16.73 22.22 13.04
N PRO A 44 16.92 23.54 13.07
CA PRO A 44 17.00 24.26 14.33
C PRO A 44 15.81 23.88 15.22
N SER A 45 16.11 23.29 16.37
CA SER A 45 15.10 22.79 17.33
C SER A 45 14.48 23.97 18.10
N THR A 46 13.87 24.91 17.38
CA THR A 46 13.21 26.10 17.97
C THR A 46 11.82 25.82 18.54
N HIS A 47 11.29 24.61 18.37
CA HIS A 47 10.02 24.24 18.97
C HIS A 47 10.21 23.06 19.94
N ARG A 48 10.18 23.35 21.26
CA ARG A 48 9.78 22.35 22.25
C ARG A 48 8.48 21.74 21.75
N LEU A 49 8.51 20.45 21.46
CA LEU A 49 7.34 19.70 21.05
C LEU A 49 6.27 19.89 22.14
N ALA A 50 5.28 20.72 21.88
CA ALA A 50 4.11 20.82 22.73
C ALA A 50 3.31 19.52 22.51
N SER A 51 3.64 18.50 23.29
CA SER A 51 3.05 17.15 23.23
C SER A 51 1.51 17.18 23.23
N GLY A 52 0.91 18.18 23.88
CA GLY A 52 -0.54 18.37 23.92
C GLY A 52 -1.19 18.71 22.57
N GLY A 53 -0.45 19.31 21.65
CA GLY A 53 -0.98 19.66 20.32
C GLY A 53 -1.20 18.45 19.42
N PHE A 54 -0.26 17.51 19.40
CA PHE A 54 -0.36 16.29 18.59
C PHE A 54 -1.54 15.40 19.00
N LEU A 55 -1.67 15.11 20.31
CA LEU A 55 -2.76 14.28 20.81
C LEU A 55 -4.13 14.93 20.61
N LYS A 56 -4.24 16.25 20.77
CA LYS A 56 -5.47 16.98 20.47
C LYS A 56 -5.85 16.87 19.00
N GLN A 57 -4.89 17.01 18.10
CA GLN A 57 -5.13 16.88 16.66
C GLN A 57 -5.48 15.43 16.28
N LEU A 58 -4.78 14.45 16.85
CA LEU A 58 -5.04 13.04 16.66
C LEU A 58 -6.47 12.66 17.12
N ALA A 59 -6.95 13.24 18.21
CA ALA A 59 -8.30 12.99 18.74
C ALA A 59 -9.43 13.55 17.85
N SER A 60 -9.12 14.34 16.82
CA SER A 60 -10.16 14.82 15.91
C SER A 60 -10.80 13.68 15.13
N PRO A 61 -12.15 13.66 14.95
CA PRO A 61 -12.84 12.54 14.31
C PRO A 61 -12.36 12.24 12.88
N GLY A 62 -11.99 13.26 12.12
CA GLY A 62 -11.49 13.09 10.76
C GLY A 62 -10.10 12.44 10.72
N VAL A 63 -9.20 12.83 11.65
CA VAL A 63 -7.84 12.26 11.73
C VAL A 63 -7.90 10.82 12.26
N LEU A 64 -8.73 10.53 13.26
CA LEU A 64 -8.93 9.15 13.73
C LEU A 64 -9.48 8.24 12.64
N ALA A 65 -10.49 8.72 11.90
CA ALA A 65 -11.06 7.98 10.78
C ALA A 65 -10.02 7.72 9.68
N PHE A 66 -9.18 8.71 9.37
CA PHE A 66 -8.09 8.55 8.43
C PHE A 66 -7.12 7.45 8.87
N TYR A 67 -6.60 7.51 10.09
CA TYR A 67 -5.65 6.50 10.57
C TYR A 67 -6.24 5.09 10.69
N ALA A 68 -7.50 4.98 11.10
CA ALA A 68 -8.20 3.70 11.09
C ALA A 68 -8.38 3.18 9.65
N SER A 69 -8.71 4.05 8.69
CA SER A 69 -8.82 3.67 7.29
C SER A 69 -7.47 3.27 6.66
N VAL A 70 -6.34 3.85 7.12
CA VAL A 70 -4.99 3.39 6.75
C VAL A 70 -4.77 1.94 7.16
N ALA A 71 -5.06 1.60 8.41
CA ALA A 71 -4.92 0.22 8.90
C ALA A 71 -5.82 -0.75 8.12
N LEU A 72 -7.09 -0.38 7.85
CA LEU A 72 -8.01 -1.20 7.07
C LEU A 72 -7.58 -1.36 5.61
N MET A 73 -7.05 -0.31 4.98
CA MET A 73 -6.52 -0.39 3.62
C MET A 73 -5.37 -1.38 3.53
N GLN A 74 -4.41 -1.29 4.44
CA GLN A 74 -3.26 -2.19 4.46
C GLN A 74 -3.66 -3.63 4.84
N LEU A 75 -4.62 -3.80 5.75
CA LEU A 75 -5.21 -5.09 6.05
C LEU A 75 -5.85 -5.69 4.79
N SER A 76 -6.55 -4.89 4.00
CA SER A 76 -7.18 -5.35 2.75
C SER A 76 -6.17 -5.81 1.69
N HIS A 77 -4.94 -5.33 1.73
CA HIS A 77 -3.85 -5.74 0.83
C HIS A 77 -3.20 -7.08 1.24
N GLY A 78 -3.55 -7.62 2.41
CA GLY A 78 -2.97 -8.87 2.93
C GLY A 78 -2.99 -10.03 1.93
N PRO A 79 -4.14 -10.45 1.38
CA PRO A 79 -4.20 -11.58 0.43
C PRO A 79 -3.38 -11.33 -0.84
N TYR A 80 -3.34 -10.09 -1.30
CA TYR A 80 -2.61 -9.72 -2.48
C TYR A 80 -1.10 -9.94 -2.32
N TYR A 81 -0.51 -9.43 -1.25
CA TYR A 81 0.94 -9.57 -1.04
C TYR A 81 1.36 -10.96 -0.58
N THR A 82 0.49 -11.71 0.09
CA THR A 82 0.84 -13.05 0.60
C THR A 82 0.49 -14.17 -0.36
N PHE A 83 -0.62 -14.09 -1.08
CA PHE A 83 -1.16 -15.25 -1.77
C PHE A 83 -1.40 -15.06 -3.28
N LEU A 84 -1.27 -13.86 -3.85
CA LEU A 84 -1.55 -13.66 -5.28
C LEU A 84 -0.69 -14.57 -6.15
N THR A 85 0.61 -14.65 -5.90
CA THR A 85 1.52 -15.50 -6.69
C THR A 85 1.09 -16.96 -6.65
N LEU A 86 0.81 -17.48 -5.45
CA LEU A 86 0.34 -18.85 -5.27
C LEU A 86 -1.02 -19.08 -5.95
N HIS A 87 -1.93 -18.11 -5.84
CA HIS A 87 -3.24 -18.16 -6.49
C HIS A 87 -3.11 -18.27 -8.02
N LEU A 88 -2.26 -17.47 -8.61
CA LEU A 88 -2.03 -17.46 -10.05
C LEU A 88 -1.30 -18.72 -10.53
N GLU A 89 -0.36 -19.26 -9.74
CA GLU A 89 0.27 -20.56 -10.03
C GLU A 89 -0.77 -21.70 -10.02
N HIS A 90 -1.70 -21.73 -9.05
CA HIS A 90 -2.79 -22.71 -9.00
C HIS A 90 -3.77 -22.58 -10.19
N LEU A 91 -3.94 -21.37 -10.73
CA LEU A 91 -4.74 -21.15 -11.95
C LEU A 91 -3.99 -21.47 -13.23
N GLY A 92 -2.72 -21.95 -13.15
CA GLY A 92 -1.93 -22.41 -14.29
C GLY A 92 -1.13 -21.31 -15.01
N TYR A 93 -1.05 -20.11 -14.45
CA TYR A 93 -0.21 -19.05 -15.00
C TYR A 93 1.28 -19.36 -14.83
N SER A 94 2.08 -19.13 -15.88
CA SER A 94 3.53 -19.29 -15.78
C SER A 94 4.18 -18.25 -14.88
N ARG A 95 5.27 -18.61 -14.20
CA ARG A 95 6.02 -17.70 -13.31
C ARG A 95 6.49 -16.44 -14.02
N GLY A 96 6.88 -16.56 -15.29
CA GLY A 96 7.25 -15.41 -16.12
C GLY A 96 6.10 -14.42 -16.29
N LEU A 97 4.89 -14.91 -16.59
CA LEU A 97 3.70 -14.06 -16.72
C LEU A 97 3.31 -13.43 -15.36
N ILE A 98 3.40 -14.17 -14.26
CA ILE A 98 3.17 -13.64 -12.91
C ILE A 98 4.14 -12.50 -12.60
N GLY A 99 5.42 -12.66 -12.92
CA GLY A 99 6.42 -11.60 -12.79
C GLY A 99 6.10 -10.35 -13.61
N LEU A 100 5.62 -10.52 -14.86
CA LEU A 100 5.17 -9.41 -15.71
C LEU A 100 3.93 -8.70 -15.13
N LEU A 101 3.00 -9.43 -14.55
CA LEU A 101 1.83 -8.86 -13.89
C LEU A 101 2.22 -8.01 -12.67
N TRP A 102 3.17 -8.47 -11.86
CA TRP A 102 3.73 -7.66 -10.77
C TRP A 102 4.43 -6.40 -11.31
N ALA A 103 5.22 -6.54 -12.36
CA ALA A 103 5.89 -5.40 -13.00
C ALA A 103 4.90 -4.39 -13.58
N LEU A 104 3.80 -4.85 -14.20
CA LEU A 104 2.72 -3.99 -14.70
C LEU A 104 2.13 -3.13 -13.58
N GLY A 105 1.84 -3.73 -12.41
CA GLY A 105 1.34 -2.99 -11.24
C GLY A 105 2.29 -1.89 -10.81
N VAL A 106 3.59 -2.18 -10.73
CA VAL A 106 4.62 -1.20 -10.34
C VAL A 106 4.78 -0.09 -11.39
N VAL A 107 4.76 -0.42 -12.68
CA VAL A 107 4.81 0.60 -13.75
C VAL A 107 3.61 1.53 -13.68
N ALA A 108 2.41 0.97 -13.51
CA ALA A 108 1.19 1.75 -13.35
C ALA A 108 1.25 2.68 -12.13
N GLU A 109 1.82 2.20 -11.01
CA GLU A 109 2.03 2.99 -9.78
C GLU A 109 2.98 4.16 -10.01
N VAL A 110 4.11 3.96 -10.70
CA VAL A 110 5.04 5.04 -11.05
C VAL A 110 4.35 6.11 -11.89
N LEU A 111 3.57 5.72 -12.89
CA LEU A 111 2.80 6.65 -13.72
C LEU A 111 1.74 7.41 -12.89
N MET A 112 1.12 6.74 -11.92
CA MET A 112 0.20 7.38 -10.98
C MET A 112 0.92 8.43 -10.14
N PHE A 113 2.07 8.14 -9.54
CA PHE A 113 2.84 9.12 -8.76
C PHE A 113 3.21 10.35 -9.59
N LEU A 114 3.63 10.19 -10.84
CA LEU A 114 3.91 11.32 -11.74
C LEU A 114 2.66 12.17 -12.04
N SER A 115 1.47 11.60 -11.92
CA SER A 115 0.19 12.27 -12.18
C SER A 115 -0.43 12.89 -10.92
N MET A 116 0.04 12.53 -9.71
CA MET A 116 -0.61 12.89 -8.45
C MET A 116 -0.68 14.39 -8.19
N SER A 117 0.34 15.16 -8.59
CA SER A 117 0.29 16.63 -8.47
C SER A 117 -0.91 17.23 -9.21
N ARG A 118 -1.21 16.74 -10.43
CA ARG A 118 -2.37 17.19 -11.22
C ARG A 118 -3.69 16.69 -10.63
N ILE A 119 -3.72 15.48 -10.11
CA ILE A 119 -4.92 14.90 -9.49
C ILE A 119 -5.30 15.69 -8.24
N LEU A 120 -4.33 15.99 -7.36
CA LEU A 120 -4.55 16.70 -6.09
C LEU A 120 -4.91 18.18 -6.29
N THR A 121 -4.64 18.78 -7.46
CA THR A 121 -5.15 20.12 -7.81
C THR A 121 -6.60 20.12 -8.30
N ARG A 122 -7.12 18.97 -8.76
CA ARG A 122 -8.49 18.86 -9.32
C ARG A 122 -9.48 18.23 -8.36
N PHE A 123 -9.02 17.32 -7.51
CA PHE A 123 -9.86 16.54 -6.60
C PHE A 123 -9.43 16.77 -5.16
N THR A 124 -10.38 16.81 -4.23
CA THR A 124 -10.09 16.90 -2.81
C THR A 124 -9.43 15.60 -2.32
N LEU A 125 -8.67 15.67 -1.23
CA LEU A 125 -8.08 14.47 -0.60
C LEU A 125 -9.13 13.41 -0.27
N ARG A 126 -10.31 13.85 0.20
CA ARG A 126 -11.44 12.97 0.48
C ARG A 126 -11.86 12.20 -0.77
N HIS A 127 -12.00 12.85 -1.91
CA HIS A 127 -12.38 12.19 -3.17
C HIS A 127 -11.32 11.17 -3.62
N VAL A 128 -10.03 11.51 -3.53
CA VAL A 128 -8.95 10.60 -3.91
C VAL A 128 -8.93 9.37 -2.99
N LEU A 129 -9.03 9.56 -1.67
CA LEU A 129 -9.09 8.46 -0.71
C LEU A 129 -10.32 7.57 -0.94
N MET A 130 -11.50 8.18 -1.13
CA MET A 130 -12.74 7.44 -1.42
C MET A 130 -12.62 6.60 -2.69
N ALA A 131 -12.12 7.20 -3.78
CA ALA A 131 -11.89 6.47 -5.03
C ALA A 131 -10.92 5.32 -4.83
N SER A 132 -9.81 5.52 -4.10
CA SER A 132 -8.84 4.47 -3.80
C SER A 132 -9.47 3.29 -3.05
N PHE A 133 -10.30 3.54 -2.03
CA PHE A 133 -10.97 2.48 -1.28
C PHE A 133 -12.00 1.72 -2.11
N LEU A 134 -12.83 2.43 -2.87
CA LEU A 134 -13.86 1.81 -3.71
C LEU A 134 -13.23 0.97 -4.83
N LEU A 135 -12.17 1.49 -5.46
CA LEU A 135 -11.42 0.76 -6.47
C LEU A 135 -10.66 -0.44 -5.87
N ALA A 136 -10.18 -0.33 -4.61
CA ALA A 136 -9.60 -1.47 -3.91
C ALA A 136 -10.65 -2.57 -3.66
N ALA A 137 -11.84 -2.21 -3.19
CA ALA A 137 -12.92 -3.16 -2.99
C ALA A 137 -13.29 -3.88 -4.29
N LEU A 138 -13.45 -3.14 -5.40
CA LEU A 138 -13.66 -3.72 -6.72
C LEU A 138 -12.52 -4.65 -7.12
N ARG A 139 -11.28 -4.20 -6.98
CA ARG A 139 -10.07 -4.96 -7.34
C ARG A 139 -10.01 -6.29 -6.60
N TRP A 140 -10.30 -6.32 -5.30
CA TRP A 140 -10.31 -7.56 -4.53
C TRP A 140 -11.38 -8.53 -5.00
N LEU A 141 -12.58 -8.07 -5.33
CA LEU A 141 -13.62 -8.92 -5.91
C LEU A 141 -13.19 -9.48 -7.28
N LEU A 142 -12.54 -8.68 -8.12
CA LEU A 142 -12.02 -9.13 -9.41
C LEU A 142 -10.95 -10.22 -9.24
N LEU A 143 -9.99 -10.01 -8.34
CA LEU A 143 -8.91 -10.99 -8.09
C LEU A 143 -9.41 -12.27 -7.42
N GLY A 144 -10.41 -12.17 -6.55
CA GLY A 144 -10.96 -13.35 -5.87
C GLY A 144 -11.86 -14.22 -6.75
N ASN A 145 -12.53 -13.64 -7.75
CA ASN A 145 -13.58 -14.36 -8.46
C ASN A 145 -13.34 -14.49 -9.98
N PHE A 146 -12.41 -13.74 -10.56
CA PHE A 146 -12.22 -13.70 -12.02
C PHE A 146 -10.74 -13.69 -12.43
N ALA A 147 -9.82 -14.11 -11.54
CA ALA A 147 -8.40 -14.11 -11.82
C ALA A 147 -7.99 -15.10 -12.93
N GLU A 148 -8.83 -16.09 -13.27
CA GLU A 148 -8.64 -16.99 -14.42
C GLU A 148 -8.74 -16.28 -15.77
N HIS A 149 -9.39 -15.09 -15.82
CA HIS A 149 -9.52 -14.31 -17.04
C HIS A 149 -8.39 -13.27 -17.12
N LEU A 150 -7.42 -13.51 -17.98
CA LEU A 150 -6.24 -12.64 -18.15
C LEU A 150 -6.58 -11.14 -18.37
N PRO A 151 -7.60 -10.76 -19.17
CA PRO A 151 -7.97 -9.33 -19.30
C PRO A 151 -8.42 -8.70 -17.98
N VAL A 152 -9.17 -9.44 -17.14
CA VAL A 152 -9.61 -8.97 -15.82
C VAL A 152 -8.41 -8.83 -14.89
N LEU A 153 -7.49 -9.78 -14.93
CA LEU A 153 -6.27 -9.77 -14.15
C LEU A 153 -5.36 -8.58 -14.52
N LEU A 154 -5.18 -8.31 -15.83
CA LEU A 154 -4.44 -7.13 -16.31
C LEU A 154 -5.07 -5.83 -15.80
N PHE A 155 -6.39 -5.70 -15.91
CA PHE A 155 -7.12 -4.55 -15.40
C PHE A 155 -6.95 -4.40 -13.88
N ALA A 156 -7.08 -5.48 -13.12
CA ALA A 156 -6.87 -5.48 -11.66
C ALA A 156 -5.43 -5.07 -11.28
N GLN A 157 -4.43 -5.41 -12.11
CA GLN A 157 -3.05 -4.98 -11.88
C GLN A 157 -2.84 -3.49 -12.19
N ILE A 158 -3.50 -2.94 -13.21
CA ILE A 158 -3.50 -1.48 -13.48
C ILE A 158 -4.19 -0.72 -12.34
N LEU A 159 -5.28 -1.26 -11.79
CA LEU A 159 -5.96 -0.68 -10.63
C LEU A 159 -5.06 -0.57 -9.39
N HIS A 160 -3.95 -1.33 -9.31
CA HIS A 160 -2.96 -1.18 -8.24
C HIS A 160 -2.49 0.26 -8.08
N ALA A 161 -2.25 0.94 -9.17
CA ALA A 161 -1.86 2.35 -9.17
C ALA A 161 -2.87 3.24 -8.43
N ALA A 162 -4.15 3.05 -8.67
CA ALA A 162 -5.20 3.81 -8.01
C ALA A 162 -5.45 3.37 -6.56
N THR A 163 -5.25 2.10 -6.24
CA THR A 163 -5.52 1.55 -4.90
C THR A 163 -4.35 1.67 -3.94
N PHE A 164 -3.12 1.72 -4.44
CA PHE A 164 -1.91 1.88 -3.64
C PHE A 164 -1.23 3.23 -3.89
N GLY A 165 -0.85 3.54 -5.12
CA GLY A 165 -0.09 4.76 -5.44
C GLY A 165 -0.85 6.04 -5.09
N SER A 166 -2.11 6.19 -5.55
CA SER A 166 -2.91 7.38 -5.25
C SER A 166 -3.27 7.48 -3.77
N PHE A 167 -3.60 6.34 -3.13
CA PHE A 167 -3.85 6.28 -1.69
C PHE A 167 -2.65 6.74 -0.89
N HIS A 168 -1.46 6.20 -1.17
CA HIS A 168 -0.24 6.55 -0.44
C HIS A 168 0.11 8.04 -0.59
N ALA A 169 0.07 8.57 -1.81
CA ALA A 169 0.34 9.99 -2.05
C ALA A 169 -0.67 10.90 -1.33
N ALA A 170 -1.96 10.57 -1.39
CA ALA A 170 -3.02 11.32 -0.70
C ALA A 170 -2.85 11.21 0.84
N ALA A 171 -2.45 10.04 1.35
CA ALA A 171 -2.23 9.82 2.77
C ALA A 171 -1.06 10.67 3.31
N ILE A 172 0.08 10.69 2.61
CA ILE A 172 1.21 11.54 2.97
C ILE A 172 0.81 13.02 2.97
N HIS A 173 0.08 13.45 1.94
CA HIS A 173 -0.39 14.84 1.85
C HIS A 173 -1.38 15.17 2.99
N PHE A 174 -2.29 14.26 3.34
CA PHE A 174 -3.20 14.44 4.47
C PHE A 174 -2.45 14.62 5.79
N VAL A 175 -1.43 13.79 6.06
CA VAL A 175 -0.61 13.92 7.27
C VAL A 175 0.12 15.26 7.31
N GLN A 176 0.69 15.69 6.18
CA GLN A 176 1.38 17.00 6.10
C GLN A 176 0.44 18.17 6.39
N ARG A 177 -0.82 18.12 5.93
CA ARG A 177 -1.81 19.18 6.18
C ARG A 177 -2.40 19.14 7.59
N SER A 178 -2.56 17.94 8.15
CA SER A 178 -3.25 17.74 9.43
C SER A 178 -2.37 18.11 10.63
N PHE A 179 -1.06 18.01 10.50
CA PHE A 179 -0.13 18.27 11.60
C PHE A 179 0.75 19.48 11.31
N GLY A 180 0.88 20.34 12.30
CA GLY A 180 1.71 21.56 12.19
C GLY A 180 3.22 21.26 12.08
N PRO A 181 4.02 22.29 11.78
CA PRO A 181 5.48 22.19 11.75
C PRO A 181 6.01 21.58 13.06
N GLY A 182 6.87 20.57 12.94
CA GLY A 182 7.44 19.83 14.09
C GLY A 182 6.62 18.61 14.55
N GLN A 183 5.37 18.45 14.11
CA GLN A 183 4.53 17.26 14.43
C GLN A 183 4.35 16.32 13.23
N GLN A 184 4.70 16.75 12.03
CA GLN A 184 4.57 15.96 10.82
C GLN A 184 5.34 14.63 10.88
N GLY A 185 6.54 14.63 11.47
CA GLY A 185 7.32 13.41 11.69
C GLY A 185 6.60 12.38 12.59
N GLN A 186 5.90 12.83 13.64
CA GLN A 186 5.09 11.97 14.50
C GLN A 186 3.87 11.42 13.73
N GLY A 187 3.22 12.27 12.93
CA GLY A 187 2.13 11.84 12.06
C GLY A 187 2.56 10.78 11.03
N GLN A 188 3.72 10.97 10.40
CA GLN A 188 4.30 10.00 9.46
C GLN A 188 4.68 8.68 10.15
N ALA A 189 5.28 8.76 11.35
CA ALA A 189 5.63 7.57 12.13
C ALA A 189 4.36 6.76 12.52
N LEU A 190 3.29 7.44 12.93
CA LEU A 190 2.01 6.78 13.22
C LEU A 190 1.39 6.17 11.95
N TYR A 191 1.46 6.87 10.81
CA TYR A 191 1.04 6.32 9.52
C TYR A 191 1.77 5.02 9.20
N ALA A 192 3.11 5.02 9.30
CA ALA A 192 3.92 3.84 9.02
C ALA A 192 3.62 2.69 10.00
N ALA A 193 3.45 2.98 11.29
CA ALA A 193 3.12 1.98 12.30
C ALA A 193 1.77 1.31 12.03
N LEU A 194 0.73 2.11 11.72
CA LEU A 194 -0.60 1.58 11.44
C LEU A 194 -0.67 0.87 10.09
N ALA A 195 0.06 1.35 9.08
CA ALA A 195 0.21 0.65 7.83
C ALA A 195 0.89 -0.72 8.01
N GLY A 196 2.00 -0.78 8.77
CA GLY A 196 2.68 -2.03 9.10
C GLY A 196 1.80 -2.99 9.90
N THR A 197 1.12 -2.50 10.94
CA THR A 197 0.19 -3.31 11.75
C THR A 197 -0.97 -3.82 10.90
N GLY A 198 -1.58 -2.97 10.07
CA GLY A 198 -2.63 -3.37 9.16
C GLY A 198 -2.18 -4.45 8.19
N GLY A 199 -0.99 -4.30 7.59
CA GLY A 199 -0.39 -5.31 6.71
C GLY A 199 -0.12 -6.64 7.42
N ALA A 200 0.42 -6.61 8.64
CA ALA A 200 0.68 -7.81 9.44
C ALA A 200 -0.63 -8.56 9.78
N LEU A 201 -1.65 -7.83 10.25
CA LEU A 201 -2.97 -8.40 10.50
C LEU A 201 -3.62 -8.92 9.21
N GLY A 202 -3.39 -8.22 8.09
CA GLY A 202 -3.81 -8.63 6.76
C GLY A 202 -3.20 -9.97 6.35
N ALA A 203 -1.90 -10.15 6.54
CA ALA A 203 -1.22 -11.40 6.25
C ALA A 203 -1.72 -12.55 7.16
N LEU A 204 -1.91 -12.28 8.45
CA LEU A 204 -2.40 -13.27 9.42
C LEU A 204 -3.79 -13.78 9.07
N TYR A 205 -4.77 -12.88 8.86
CA TYR A 205 -6.13 -13.33 8.52
C TYR A 205 -6.15 -14.04 7.16
N SER A 206 -5.33 -13.57 6.21
CA SER A 206 -5.25 -14.20 4.89
C SER A 206 -4.76 -15.64 4.99
N GLY A 207 -3.73 -15.91 5.81
CA GLY A 207 -3.23 -17.26 6.03
C GLY A 207 -4.29 -18.21 6.59
N TYR A 208 -5.09 -17.74 7.54
CA TYR A 208 -6.19 -18.53 8.10
C TYR A 208 -7.34 -18.71 7.10
N SER A 209 -7.84 -17.61 6.55
CA SER A 209 -9.03 -17.65 5.66
C SER A 209 -8.74 -18.36 4.34
N TRP A 210 -7.52 -18.30 3.83
CA TRP A 210 -7.12 -18.98 2.61
C TRP A 210 -7.31 -20.49 2.67
N ASN A 211 -6.85 -21.08 3.78
CA ASN A 211 -6.93 -22.52 3.98
C ASN A 211 -8.34 -23.01 4.35
N VAL A 212 -9.15 -22.18 5.03
CA VAL A 212 -10.47 -22.57 5.54
C VAL A 212 -11.59 -22.21 4.57
N LEU A 213 -11.53 -21.03 3.96
CA LEU A 213 -12.60 -20.47 3.14
C LEU A 213 -12.25 -20.38 1.65
N GLY A 214 -10.97 -20.50 1.32
CA GLY A 214 -10.46 -20.38 -0.05
C GLY A 214 -10.26 -18.93 -0.52
N PRO A 215 -9.71 -18.77 -1.77
CA PRO A 215 -9.34 -17.48 -2.33
C PRO A 215 -10.49 -16.48 -2.43
N ASN A 216 -11.64 -16.89 -2.95
CA ASN A 216 -12.79 -16.03 -3.20
C ASN A 216 -13.27 -15.33 -1.92
N TRP A 217 -13.42 -16.06 -0.82
CA TRP A 217 -13.85 -15.50 0.46
C TRP A 217 -12.74 -14.64 1.09
N THR A 218 -11.47 -15.05 0.97
CA THR A 218 -10.34 -14.27 1.49
C THR A 218 -10.26 -12.88 0.83
N PHE A 219 -10.40 -12.80 -0.49
CA PHE A 219 -10.47 -11.52 -1.20
C PHE A 219 -11.78 -10.77 -0.93
N SER A 220 -12.90 -11.46 -0.69
CA SER A 220 -14.16 -10.81 -0.31
C SER A 220 -14.04 -10.11 1.06
N ILE A 221 -13.37 -10.73 2.03
CA ILE A 221 -13.06 -10.10 3.33
C ILE A 221 -12.19 -8.85 3.13
N ALA A 222 -11.18 -8.91 2.26
CA ALA A 222 -10.37 -7.75 1.89
C ALA A 222 -11.22 -6.62 1.27
N SER A 223 -12.16 -6.96 0.40
CA SER A 223 -13.12 -6.01 -0.17
C SER A 223 -13.96 -5.32 0.89
N LEU A 224 -14.49 -6.08 1.86
CA LEU A 224 -15.28 -5.53 2.97
C LEU A 224 -14.44 -4.59 3.85
N ALA A 225 -13.17 -4.91 4.10
CA ALA A 225 -12.26 -4.03 4.85
C ALA A 225 -12.03 -2.69 4.11
N ALA A 226 -11.84 -2.74 2.79
CA ALA A 226 -11.72 -1.53 1.96
C ALA A 226 -13.02 -0.71 1.95
N LEU A 227 -14.19 -1.36 1.86
CA LEU A 227 -15.50 -0.68 1.96
C LEU A 227 -15.71 -0.04 3.34
N ALA A 228 -15.32 -0.70 4.42
CA ALA A 228 -15.37 -0.13 5.77
C ALA A 228 -14.51 1.14 5.87
N ALA A 229 -13.29 1.12 5.29
CA ALA A 229 -12.45 2.31 5.20
C ALA A 229 -13.12 3.44 4.42
N ALA A 230 -13.77 3.13 3.28
CA ALA A 230 -14.53 4.10 2.50
C ALA A 230 -15.65 4.74 3.33
N VAL A 231 -16.44 3.95 4.05
CA VAL A 231 -17.53 4.44 4.91
C VAL A 231 -16.99 5.34 6.02
N MET A 232 -15.87 4.99 6.64
CA MET A 232 -15.25 5.82 7.68
C MET A 232 -14.85 7.20 7.15
N ILE A 233 -14.22 7.26 5.99
CA ILE A 233 -13.85 8.53 5.33
C ILE A 233 -15.10 9.31 4.93
N ALA A 234 -16.10 8.64 4.33
CA ALA A 234 -17.33 9.29 3.89
C ALA A 234 -18.09 9.97 5.04
N THR A 235 -18.11 9.34 6.23
CA THR A 235 -18.90 9.80 7.37
C THR A 235 -18.17 10.76 8.31
N ARG A 236 -16.84 10.69 8.38
CA ARG A 236 -16.05 11.41 9.39
C ARG A 236 -15.10 12.46 8.84
N MET A 237 -14.68 12.34 7.58
CA MET A 237 -13.79 13.30 6.94
C MET A 237 -14.62 14.39 6.25
N LYS A 238 -14.46 15.63 6.70
CA LYS A 238 -15.10 16.78 6.06
C LYS A 238 -14.45 17.05 4.69
N GLU A 239 -15.21 17.63 3.78
CA GLU A 239 -14.67 18.17 2.52
C GLU A 239 -13.91 19.45 2.84
N ASP A 240 -12.58 19.36 2.87
CA ASP A 240 -11.75 20.55 2.78
C ASP A 240 -11.56 20.87 1.31
N ARG A 241 -12.19 21.93 0.85
CA ARG A 241 -11.81 22.53 -0.43
C ARG A 241 -10.40 23.08 -0.30
N ALA A 242 -9.57 22.75 -1.27
CA ALA A 242 -8.20 23.24 -1.39
C ALA A 242 -8.11 24.76 -1.39
#